data_0817c8cae11e83d57b9cab86aebc3288
#
_entry.id   0817c8cae11e83d57b9cab86aebc3288
#
_cell.length_a   1.000
_cell.length_b   1.000
_cell.length_c   1.000
_cell.angle_alpha   90.00
_cell.angle_beta   90.00
_cell.angle_gamma   90.00
#
_symmetry.space_group_name_H-M   'P 1'
#
loop_
_entity.id
_entity.type
_entity.pdbx_description
1 polymer ?
#
loop_
_entity_poly.entity_id
_entity_poly.type
_entity_poly.pdbx_seq_one_letter_code
_entity_poly.pdbx_strand_id
1 'polypeptide(L)'
;MDVITLHIGGMDFNVVAVLVTVTILGGAFGFFLARRKAHKESLLQPAGPPKDYTVFLKGIQYILANDTDQAIEAFTKAVQINSETIETYVALGNLFRAKGEIDRAIRIRQSILLRDRVDAETKLQALFDMAMDYKAGGLLQRAISTFEEVISRAPKRLDAYEELESLCEATHDWQRAYELQQEMRKLSNTNNQHIMAHLRTEQAKIEIEKGNLDSAQAHLKKALSLDSHCVHASLQLGELYWLKNKKKKALEIWKKLVHKNTKWAHLVLVRLQEKDGAADEETRVLDFLEHIAEENLDAVAQMSLARCFMQRNRKEQGLASLKRSLEMEPDLGEARQLLGEILLEDGDEAGAVSEYRELLSHLGPARKRYRCQQCGLETDKILWKCPGCHDWDTVQPRKRNG
;
A
#
# COMPACT_ATOMS: atom_id res chain seq x y z
N MET A 1 -96.32 -40.41 11.67
CA MET A 1 -94.97 -39.92 12.07
C MET A 1 -95.23 -38.97 13.23
N ASP A 2 -95.10 -39.47 14.45
CA ASP A 2 -95.38 -38.76 15.67
C ASP A 2 -94.27 -37.74 15.89
N VAL A 3 -94.63 -36.44 15.91
CA VAL A 3 -93.73 -35.35 16.14
C VAL A 3 -93.42 -35.33 17.64
N ILE A 4 -92.20 -35.72 18.06
CA ILE A 4 -91.80 -35.67 19.46
C ILE A 4 -91.62 -34.20 19.81
N THR A 5 -92.50 -33.70 20.68
CA THR A 5 -92.48 -32.32 21.23
C THR A 5 -91.94 -32.36 22.67
N LEU A 6 -91.04 -31.44 23.01
CA LEU A 6 -90.52 -31.27 24.36
C LEU A 6 -91.14 -29.98 24.95
N HIS A 7 -91.86 -30.17 26.09
CA HIS A 7 -92.52 -29.12 26.82
C HIS A 7 -91.50 -28.48 27.82
N ILE A 8 -91.11 -27.28 27.63
CA ILE A 8 -90.29 -26.50 28.59
C ILE A 8 -90.92 -25.13 28.80
N GLY A 9 -91.38 -24.89 30.05
CA GLY A 9 -91.82 -23.53 30.44
C GLY A 9 -93.07 -22.99 29.71
N GLY A 10 -94.03 -23.88 29.29
CA GLY A 10 -95.26 -23.49 28.64
C GLY A 10 -95.17 -23.28 27.12
N MET A 11 -94.10 -23.65 26.48
CA MET A 11 -93.94 -23.62 25.04
C MET A 11 -93.55 -24.98 24.46
N ASP A 12 -94.23 -25.40 23.39
CA ASP A 12 -93.96 -26.68 22.66
C ASP A 12 -92.86 -26.53 21.65
N PHE A 13 -91.77 -27.23 21.86
CA PHE A 13 -90.65 -27.23 20.93
C PHE A 13 -90.60 -28.50 20.11
N ASN A 14 -90.54 -28.38 18.81
CA ASN A 14 -90.31 -29.55 17.93
C ASN A 14 -88.85 -30.01 18.12
N VAL A 15 -88.64 -31.15 18.80
CA VAL A 15 -87.31 -31.69 19.13
C VAL A 15 -86.45 -31.87 17.91
N VAL A 16 -87.02 -32.25 16.75
CA VAL A 16 -86.27 -32.44 15.52
C VAL A 16 -85.77 -31.05 14.95
N ALA A 17 -86.62 -30.04 15.06
CA ALA A 17 -86.27 -28.71 14.61
C ALA A 17 -85.14 -28.07 15.48
N VAL A 18 -85.22 -28.32 16.81
CA VAL A 18 -84.16 -27.88 17.73
C VAL A 18 -82.82 -28.57 17.46
N LEU A 19 -82.85 -29.88 17.24
CA LEU A 19 -81.65 -30.68 16.93
C LEU A 19 -81.00 -30.24 15.58
N VAL A 20 -81.85 -30.02 14.57
CA VAL A 20 -81.37 -29.52 13.25
C VAL A 20 -80.77 -28.10 13.35
N THR A 21 -81.39 -27.24 14.13
CA THR A 21 -80.81 -25.83 14.32
C THR A 21 -79.53 -25.88 15.15
N VAL A 22 -79.43 -26.69 16.16
CA VAL A 22 -78.18 -26.82 16.96
C VAL A 22 -77.06 -27.48 16.13
N THR A 23 -77.33 -28.44 15.26
CA THR A 23 -76.30 -29.04 14.39
C THR A 23 -75.86 -28.07 13.31
N ILE A 24 -76.78 -27.30 12.73
CA ILE A 24 -76.43 -26.27 11.74
C ILE A 24 -75.59 -25.12 12.37
N LEU A 25 -76.01 -24.67 13.57
CA LEU A 25 -75.26 -23.63 14.30
C LEU A 25 -73.89 -24.11 14.75
N GLY A 26 -73.83 -25.34 15.28
CA GLY A 26 -72.59 -26.02 15.69
C GLY A 26 -71.62 -26.19 14.48
N GLY A 27 -72.18 -26.65 13.35
CA GLY A 27 -71.39 -26.78 12.11
C GLY A 27 -70.88 -25.44 11.55
N ALA A 28 -71.76 -24.42 11.56
CA ALA A 28 -71.38 -23.07 11.13
C ALA A 28 -70.31 -22.45 12.08
N PHE A 29 -70.44 -22.62 13.37
CA PHE A 29 -69.46 -22.17 14.38
C PHE A 29 -68.13 -22.94 14.26
N GLY A 30 -68.18 -24.26 14.08
CA GLY A 30 -66.99 -25.07 13.81
C GLY A 30 -66.26 -24.64 12.52
N PHE A 31 -67.01 -24.41 11.44
CA PHE A 31 -66.46 -23.91 10.20
C PHE A 31 -65.85 -22.52 10.33
N PHE A 32 -66.46 -21.62 11.10
CA PHE A 32 -65.96 -20.27 11.38
C PHE A 32 -64.68 -20.31 12.22
N LEU A 33 -64.62 -21.18 13.23
CA LEU A 33 -63.41 -21.38 14.03
C LEU A 33 -62.29 -22.03 13.22
N ALA A 34 -62.57 -23.03 12.39
CA ALA A 34 -61.59 -23.62 11.49
C ALA A 34 -61.04 -22.61 10.46
N ARG A 35 -61.93 -21.76 9.90
CA ARG A 35 -61.55 -20.71 8.98
C ARG A 35 -60.70 -19.60 9.66
N ARG A 36 -61.03 -19.24 10.91
CA ARG A 36 -60.22 -18.33 11.72
C ARG A 36 -58.86 -18.92 12.07
N LYS A 37 -58.79 -20.21 12.38
CA LYS A 37 -57.54 -20.91 12.66
C LYS A 37 -56.66 -21.03 11.42
N ALA A 38 -57.23 -21.39 10.28
CA ALA A 38 -56.54 -21.43 9.00
C ALA A 38 -56.04 -20.04 8.57
N HIS A 39 -56.83 -18.99 8.79
CA HIS A 39 -56.42 -17.61 8.50
C HIS A 39 -55.31 -17.12 9.45
N LYS A 40 -55.33 -17.56 10.71
CA LYS A 40 -54.28 -17.24 11.69
C LYS A 40 -52.98 -18.04 11.42
N GLU A 41 -53.08 -19.27 10.94
CA GLU A 41 -51.95 -20.09 10.52
C GLU A 41 -51.35 -19.63 9.21
N SER A 42 -52.14 -19.09 8.26
CA SER A 42 -51.63 -18.45 7.05
C SER A 42 -50.91 -17.10 7.29
N LEU A 43 -51.26 -16.41 8.38
CA LEU A 43 -50.58 -15.20 8.85
C LEU A 43 -49.34 -15.47 9.71
N LEU A 44 -49.14 -16.71 10.17
CA LEU A 44 -48.03 -17.16 11.01
C LEU A 44 -47.01 -18.04 10.28
N GLN A 45 -47.22 -18.33 9.00
CA GLN A 45 -46.13 -18.86 8.17
C GLN A 45 -45.18 -17.68 7.92
N PRO A 46 -43.94 -17.73 8.47
CA PRO A 46 -42.94 -16.77 8.03
C PRO A 46 -42.84 -16.92 6.51
N ALA A 47 -43.16 -15.89 5.77
CA ALA A 47 -42.84 -15.83 4.35
C ALA A 47 -41.39 -16.23 4.24
N GLY A 48 -41.12 -17.39 3.62
CA GLY A 48 -39.72 -17.77 3.35
C GLY A 48 -39.02 -16.59 2.71
N PRO A 49 -37.72 -16.45 2.92
CA PRO A 49 -36.98 -15.29 2.36
C PRO A 49 -37.36 -15.17 0.90
N PRO A 50 -37.63 -13.93 0.42
CA PRO A 50 -38.02 -13.71 -0.96
C PRO A 50 -36.98 -14.40 -1.90
N LYS A 51 -37.45 -14.97 -3.00
CA LYS A 51 -36.61 -15.81 -3.89
C LYS A 51 -35.32 -15.10 -4.34
N ASP A 52 -35.35 -13.78 -4.45
CA ASP A 52 -34.21 -12.90 -4.74
C ASP A 52 -33.16 -12.95 -3.63
N TYR A 53 -33.58 -12.99 -2.36
CA TYR A 53 -32.67 -13.08 -1.21
C TYR A 53 -31.93 -14.42 -1.13
N THR A 54 -32.59 -15.51 -1.51
CA THR A 54 -31.95 -16.85 -1.56
C THR A 54 -30.87 -16.94 -2.64
N VAL A 55 -31.07 -16.30 -3.80
CA VAL A 55 -30.09 -16.28 -4.89
C VAL A 55 -28.91 -15.38 -4.52
N PHE A 56 -29.18 -14.24 -3.86
CA PHE A 56 -28.13 -13.37 -3.31
C PHE A 56 -27.25 -14.09 -2.29
N LEU A 57 -27.85 -14.82 -1.31
CA LEU A 57 -27.10 -15.61 -0.34
C LEU A 57 -26.23 -16.70 -0.99
N LYS A 58 -26.70 -17.35 -2.06
CA LYS A 58 -25.87 -18.28 -2.83
C LYS A 58 -24.65 -17.58 -3.45
N GLY A 59 -24.82 -16.38 -3.97
CA GLY A 59 -23.70 -15.58 -4.49
C GLY A 59 -22.65 -15.34 -3.40
N ILE A 60 -23.06 -15.00 -2.17
CA ILE A 60 -22.15 -14.85 -1.02
C ILE A 60 -21.45 -16.17 -0.70
N GLN A 61 -22.16 -17.28 -0.69
CA GLN A 61 -21.56 -18.61 -0.44
C GLN A 61 -20.45 -18.95 -1.45
N TYR A 62 -20.66 -18.63 -2.73
CA TYR A 62 -19.64 -18.81 -3.78
C TYR A 62 -18.44 -17.89 -3.58
N ILE A 63 -18.62 -16.65 -3.11
CA ILE A 63 -17.51 -15.77 -2.73
C ILE A 63 -16.67 -16.40 -1.61
N LEU A 64 -17.33 -16.90 -0.57
CA LEU A 64 -16.65 -17.56 0.55
C LEU A 64 -15.93 -18.85 0.15
N ALA A 65 -16.45 -19.55 -0.89
CA ALA A 65 -15.81 -20.71 -1.50
C ALA A 65 -14.72 -20.36 -2.51
N ASN A 66 -14.41 -19.05 -2.70
CA ASN A 66 -13.48 -18.54 -3.71
C ASN A 66 -13.83 -18.94 -5.16
N ASP A 67 -15.11 -19.19 -5.43
CA ASP A 67 -15.64 -19.52 -6.76
C ASP A 67 -16.26 -18.28 -7.39
N THR A 68 -15.39 -17.47 -8.03
CA THR A 68 -15.77 -16.17 -8.61
C THR A 68 -16.78 -16.32 -9.76
N ASP A 69 -16.67 -17.37 -10.57
CA ASP A 69 -17.54 -17.55 -11.74
C ASP A 69 -18.97 -17.88 -11.32
N GLN A 70 -19.15 -18.81 -10.37
CA GLN A 70 -20.46 -19.13 -9.82
C GLN A 70 -21.07 -17.95 -9.05
N ALA A 71 -20.25 -17.16 -8.37
CA ALA A 71 -20.69 -15.94 -7.70
C ALA A 71 -21.26 -14.92 -8.71
N ILE A 72 -20.55 -14.67 -9.80
CA ILE A 72 -21.01 -13.78 -10.88
C ILE A 72 -22.33 -14.27 -11.49
N GLU A 73 -22.45 -15.57 -11.75
CA GLU A 73 -23.68 -16.14 -12.29
C GLU A 73 -24.86 -15.97 -11.31
N ALA A 74 -24.66 -16.25 -10.02
CA ALA A 74 -25.68 -16.11 -9.00
C ALA A 74 -26.13 -14.65 -8.83
N PHE A 75 -25.20 -13.68 -8.75
CA PHE A 75 -25.57 -12.27 -8.66
C PHE A 75 -26.20 -11.72 -9.95
N THR A 76 -25.78 -12.20 -11.12
CA THR A 76 -26.44 -11.85 -12.38
C THR A 76 -27.90 -12.32 -12.39
N LYS A 77 -28.18 -13.54 -11.91
CA LYS A 77 -29.54 -14.02 -11.75
C LYS A 77 -30.33 -13.22 -10.72
N ALA A 78 -29.71 -12.84 -9.60
CA ALA A 78 -30.35 -12.01 -8.58
C ALA A 78 -30.78 -10.65 -9.13
N VAL A 79 -29.95 -10.00 -9.93
CA VAL A 79 -30.26 -8.72 -10.62
C VAL A 79 -31.42 -8.89 -11.63
N GLN A 80 -31.52 -10.03 -12.31
CA GLN A 80 -32.63 -10.31 -13.25
C GLN A 80 -33.97 -10.48 -12.51
N ILE A 81 -33.93 -11.05 -11.29
CA ILE A 81 -35.13 -11.25 -10.46
C ILE A 81 -35.57 -9.93 -9.82
N ASN A 82 -34.62 -9.18 -9.25
CA ASN A 82 -34.86 -7.89 -8.61
C ASN A 82 -33.77 -6.88 -9.00
N SER A 83 -34.07 -6.01 -9.94
CA SER A 83 -33.16 -4.97 -10.43
C SER A 83 -33.01 -3.79 -9.45
N GLU A 84 -33.77 -3.75 -8.35
CA GLU A 84 -33.70 -2.63 -7.39
C GLU A 84 -32.67 -2.85 -6.28
N THR A 85 -32.14 -4.08 -6.10
CA THR A 85 -31.18 -4.41 -5.03
C THR A 85 -29.80 -3.88 -5.36
N ILE A 86 -29.45 -2.72 -4.79
CA ILE A 86 -28.17 -2.02 -5.02
C ILE A 86 -26.97 -2.85 -4.56
N GLU A 87 -27.09 -3.55 -3.45
CA GLU A 87 -26.04 -4.41 -2.88
C GLU A 87 -25.61 -5.49 -3.87
N THR A 88 -26.53 -6.02 -4.67
CA THR A 88 -26.22 -7.00 -5.71
C THR A 88 -25.36 -6.38 -6.83
N TYR A 89 -25.65 -5.13 -7.23
CA TYR A 89 -24.84 -4.41 -8.22
C TYR A 89 -23.46 -4.09 -7.66
N VAL A 90 -23.37 -3.67 -6.39
CA VAL A 90 -22.08 -3.41 -5.74
C VAL A 90 -21.21 -4.67 -5.70
N ALA A 91 -21.79 -5.81 -5.25
CA ALA A 91 -21.08 -7.09 -5.22
C ALA A 91 -20.63 -7.55 -6.61
N LEU A 92 -21.50 -7.44 -7.60
CA LEU A 92 -21.21 -7.81 -8.99
C LEU A 92 -20.09 -6.95 -9.60
N GLY A 93 -20.11 -5.65 -9.35
CA GLY A 93 -19.03 -4.75 -9.77
C GLY A 93 -17.69 -5.11 -9.16
N ASN A 94 -17.64 -5.45 -7.86
CA ASN A 94 -16.42 -5.88 -7.18
C ASN A 94 -15.88 -7.20 -7.76
N LEU A 95 -16.76 -8.16 -8.09
CA LEU A 95 -16.37 -9.42 -8.71
C LEU A 95 -15.80 -9.21 -10.13
N PHE A 96 -16.42 -8.34 -10.94
CA PHE A 96 -15.90 -8.00 -12.26
C PHE A 96 -14.52 -7.34 -12.17
N ARG A 97 -14.30 -6.44 -11.22
CA ARG A 97 -12.96 -5.86 -10.97
C ARG A 97 -11.96 -6.94 -10.58
N ALA A 98 -12.30 -7.81 -9.63
CA ALA A 98 -11.43 -8.91 -9.19
C ALA A 98 -11.07 -9.88 -10.33
N LYS A 99 -11.98 -10.10 -11.27
CA LYS A 99 -11.76 -10.93 -12.47
C LYS A 99 -11.02 -10.19 -13.59
N GLY A 100 -10.77 -8.89 -13.46
CA GLY A 100 -10.17 -8.06 -14.50
C GLY A 100 -11.12 -7.61 -15.60
N GLU A 101 -12.42 -7.86 -15.47
CA GLU A 101 -13.46 -7.44 -16.42
C GLU A 101 -13.88 -5.97 -16.18
N ILE A 102 -12.90 -5.06 -16.28
CA ILE A 102 -13.00 -3.67 -15.84
C ILE A 102 -14.14 -2.90 -16.52
N ASP A 103 -14.33 -3.07 -17.83
CA ASP A 103 -15.43 -2.39 -18.55
C ASP A 103 -16.82 -2.77 -18.03
N ARG A 104 -16.97 -4.01 -17.57
CA ARG A 104 -18.23 -4.48 -16.96
C ARG A 104 -18.41 -3.88 -15.57
N ALA A 105 -17.34 -3.82 -14.77
CA ALA A 105 -17.36 -3.16 -13.47
C ALA A 105 -17.79 -1.70 -13.59
N ILE A 106 -17.15 -0.94 -14.48
CA ILE A 106 -17.46 0.48 -14.75
C ILE A 106 -18.94 0.65 -15.15
N ARG A 107 -19.46 -0.16 -16.08
CA ARG A 107 -20.89 -0.10 -16.49
C ARG A 107 -21.83 -0.33 -15.31
N ILE A 108 -21.50 -1.24 -14.41
CA ILE A 108 -22.27 -1.47 -13.19
C ILE A 108 -22.30 -0.21 -12.31
N ARG A 109 -21.12 0.42 -12.06
CA ARG A 109 -21.06 1.65 -11.26
C ARG A 109 -21.85 2.78 -11.90
N GLN A 110 -21.71 2.97 -13.21
CA GLN A 110 -22.50 3.97 -13.96
C GLN A 110 -24.00 3.73 -13.81
N SER A 111 -24.45 2.47 -13.87
CA SER A 111 -25.87 2.15 -13.67
C SER A 111 -26.40 2.52 -12.28
N ILE A 112 -25.55 2.43 -11.23
CA ILE A 112 -25.91 2.86 -9.87
C ILE A 112 -26.01 4.40 -9.81
N LEU A 113 -25.02 5.10 -10.39
CA LEU A 113 -24.97 6.57 -10.39
C LEU A 113 -26.16 7.22 -11.09
N LEU A 114 -26.70 6.59 -12.15
CA LEU A 114 -27.84 7.09 -12.93
C LEU A 114 -29.20 6.87 -12.27
N ARG A 115 -29.30 6.12 -11.18
CA ARG A 115 -30.57 5.85 -10.51
C ARG A 115 -31.01 7.00 -9.60
N ASP A 116 -32.19 7.53 -9.82
CA ASP A 116 -32.73 8.67 -9.03
C ASP A 116 -32.99 8.30 -7.55
N ARG A 117 -33.44 7.07 -7.31
CA ARG A 117 -33.84 6.58 -5.96
C ARG A 117 -32.70 6.16 -5.06
N VAL A 118 -31.44 6.18 -5.56
CA VAL A 118 -30.26 5.84 -4.77
C VAL A 118 -29.80 7.06 -3.98
N ASP A 119 -29.58 6.88 -2.69
CA ASP A 119 -29.11 7.92 -1.80
C ASP A 119 -27.72 8.44 -2.16
N ALA A 120 -27.38 9.63 -1.65
CA ALA A 120 -26.15 10.32 -1.98
C ALA A 120 -24.89 9.56 -1.51
N GLU A 121 -24.97 8.87 -0.34
CA GLU A 121 -23.83 8.12 0.22
C GLU A 121 -23.51 6.90 -0.65
N THR A 122 -24.52 6.14 -1.06
CA THR A 122 -24.38 5.01 -1.97
C THR A 122 -23.85 5.44 -3.35
N LYS A 123 -24.32 6.60 -3.87
CA LYS A 123 -23.75 7.17 -5.10
C LYS A 123 -22.29 7.58 -4.94
N LEU A 124 -21.95 8.18 -3.81
CA LEU A 124 -20.56 8.55 -3.50
C LEU A 124 -19.65 7.30 -3.41
N GLN A 125 -20.14 6.23 -2.78
CA GLN A 125 -19.41 4.95 -2.73
C GLN A 125 -19.25 4.35 -4.14
N ALA A 126 -20.30 4.37 -4.96
CA ALA A 126 -20.23 3.89 -6.35
C ALA A 126 -19.23 4.71 -7.19
N LEU A 127 -19.13 6.02 -6.96
CA LEU A 127 -18.16 6.89 -7.61
C LEU A 127 -16.73 6.55 -7.18
N PHE A 128 -16.50 6.34 -5.88
CA PHE A 128 -15.22 5.87 -5.35
C PHE A 128 -14.81 4.52 -5.94
N ASP A 129 -15.74 3.55 -5.96
CA ASP A 129 -15.49 2.24 -6.54
C ASP A 129 -15.21 2.31 -8.05
N MET A 130 -15.85 3.25 -8.78
CA MET A 130 -15.57 3.49 -10.20
C MET A 130 -14.14 4.03 -10.40
N ALA A 131 -13.68 4.90 -9.52
CA ALA A 131 -12.28 5.36 -9.52
C ALA A 131 -11.31 4.20 -9.29
N MET A 132 -11.63 3.30 -8.36
CA MET A 132 -10.88 2.06 -8.12
C MET A 132 -10.89 1.13 -9.35
N ASP A 133 -12.02 1.03 -10.04
CA ASP A 133 -12.12 0.25 -11.28
C ASP A 133 -11.25 0.85 -12.39
N TYR A 134 -11.23 2.19 -12.56
CA TYR A 134 -10.32 2.87 -13.48
C TYR A 134 -8.85 2.65 -13.12
N LYS A 135 -8.50 2.72 -11.81
CA LYS A 135 -7.13 2.43 -11.32
C LYS A 135 -6.71 1.00 -11.67
N ALA A 136 -7.57 0.02 -11.40
CA ALA A 136 -7.32 -1.39 -11.69
C ALA A 136 -7.17 -1.66 -13.21
N GLY A 137 -7.88 -0.90 -14.05
CA GLY A 137 -7.77 -0.95 -15.49
C GLY A 137 -6.60 -0.17 -16.10
N GLY A 138 -5.74 0.47 -15.27
CA GLY A 138 -4.64 1.31 -15.75
C GLY A 138 -5.07 2.64 -16.38
N LEU A 139 -6.34 3.02 -16.25
CA LEU A 139 -6.90 4.28 -16.77
C LEU A 139 -6.62 5.43 -15.80
N LEU A 140 -5.33 5.70 -15.53
CA LEU A 140 -4.86 6.52 -14.42
C LEU A 140 -5.47 7.93 -14.42
N GLN A 141 -5.56 8.59 -15.57
CA GLN A 141 -6.13 9.95 -15.66
C GLN A 141 -7.62 9.99 -15.30
N ARG A 142 -8.38 8.95 -15.68
CA ARG A 142 -9.79 8.83 -15.29
C ARG A 142 -9.93 8.53 -13.81
N ALA A 143 -9.05 7.68 -13.26
CA ALA A 143 -9.02 7.41 -11.82
C ALA A 143 -8.76 8.69 -11.03
N ILE A 144 -7.75 9.47 -11.41
CA ILE A 144 -7.39 10.76 -10.78
C ILE A 144 -8.60 11.70 -10.78
N SER A 145 -9.18 11.99 -11.95
CA SER A 145 -10.31 12.91 -12.06
C SER A 145 -11.54 12.44 -11.26
N THR A 146 -11.77 11.12 -11.21
CA THR A 146 -12.89 10.57 -10.46
C THR A 146 -12.65 10.63 -8.94
N PHE A 147 -11.43 10.37 -8.45
CA PHE A 147 -11.11 10.57 -7.04
C PHE A 147 -11.18 12.05 -6.63
N GLU A 148 -10.77 12.98 -7.49
CA GLU A 148 -10.94 14.42 -7.24
C GLU A 148 -12.43 14.80 -7.12
N GLU A 149 -13.29 14.20 -7.94
CA GLU A 149 -14.74 14.36 -7.81
C GLU A 149 -15.26 13.79 -6.49
N VAL A 150 -14.77 12.61 -6.04
CA VAL A 150 -15.12 12.05 -4.72
C VAL A 150 -14.73 13.02 -3.60
N ILE A 151 -13.49 13.53 -3.64
CA ILE A 151 -12.99 14.49 -2.64
C ILE A 151 -13.81 15.78 -2.64
N SER A 152 -14.19 16.30 -3.81
CA SER A 152 -15.01 17.51 -3.92
C SER A 152 -16.39 17.35 -3.27
N ARG A 153 -16.98 16.14 -3.36
CA ARG A 153 -18.28 15.82 -2.76
C ARG A 153 -18.16 15.43 -1.28
N ALA A 154 -17.06 14.82 -0.87
CA ALA A 154 -16.78 14.36 0.48
C ALA A 154 -15.36 14.76 0.95
N PRO A 155 -15.12 16.03 1.31
CA PRO A 155 -13.79 16.56 1.63
C PRO A 155 -13.10 15.93 2.85
N LYS A 156 -13.81 15.12 3.64
CA LYS A 156 -13.26 14.44 4.83
C LYS A 156 -12.97 12.94 4.59
N ARG A 157 -13.15 12.46 3.38
CA ARG A 157 -13.00 11.05 3.04
C ARG A 157 -11.54 10.69 2.79
N LEU A 158 -10.81 10.31 3.84
CA LEU A 158 -9.36 10.08 3.82
C LEU A 158 -8.91 9.00 2.83
N ASP A 159 -9.67 7.91 2.68
CA ASP A 159 -9.34 6.84 1.74
C ASP A 159 -9.24 7.34 0.28
N ALA A 160 -10.06 8.34 -0.11
CA ALA A 160 -9.98 8.94 -1.43
C ALA A 160 -8.70 9.78 -1.62
N TYR A 161 -8.22 10.44 -0.58
CA TYR A 161 -6.94 11.16 -0.61
C TYR A 161 -5.76 10.19 -0.73
N GLU A 162 -5.78 9.08 0.03
CA GLU A 162 -4.73 8.05 0.00
C GLU A 162 -4.60 7.40 -1.38
N GLU A 163 -5.74 7.06 -1.98
CA GLU A 163 -5.78 6.48 -3.32
C GLU A 163 -5.33 7.47 -4.40
N LEU A 164 -5.75 8.73 -4.31
CA LEU A 164 -5.33 9.80 -5.23
C LEU A 164 -3.83 10.10 -5.09
N GLU A 165 -3.33 10.17 -3.86
CA GLU A 165 -1.90 10.37 -3.59
C GLU A 165 -1.05 9.25 -4.19
N SER A 166 -1.47 7.99 -4.00
CA SER A 166 -0.82 6.83 -4.63
C SER A 166 -0.77 6.92 -6.16
N LEU A 167 -1.82 7.44 -6.79
CA LEU A 167 -1.86 7.68 -8.24
C LEU A 167 -0.93 8.83 -8.67
N CYS A 168 -0.90 9.93 -7.91
CA CYS A 168 0.01 11.05 -8.17
C CYS A 168 1.48 10.61 -8.06
N GLU A 169 1.82 9.77 -7.09
CA GLU A 169 3.16 9.17 -7.00
C GLU A 169 3.49 8.28 -8.20
N ALA A 170 2.55 7.41 -8.60
CA ALA A 170 2.72 6.51 -9.74
C ALA A 170 2.89 7.27 -11.08
N THR A 171 2.30 8.47 -11.17
CA THR A 171 2.44 9.36 -12.33
C THR A 171 3.54 10.41 -12.19
N HIS A 172 4.32 10.35 -11.09
CA HIS A 172 5.37 11.32 -10.74
C HIS A 172 4.89 12.77 -10.58
N ASP A 173 3.61 12.97 -10.26
CA ASP A 173 3.07 14.28 -9.89
C ASP A 173 3.32 14.55 -8.39
N TRP A 174 4.62 14.73 -8.05
CA TRP A 174 5.08 14.93 -6.68
C TRP A 174 4.54 16.21 -6.05
N GLN A 175 4.18 17.21 -6.87
CA GLN A 175 3.60 18.44 -6.37
C GLN A 175 2.19 18.18 -5.85
N ARG A 176 1.35 17.51 -6.62
CA ARG A 176 -0.01 17.16 -6.21
C ARG A 176 -0.02 16.19 -5.03
N ALA A 177 0.87 15.18 -5.05
CA ALA A 177 1.05 14.28 -3.91
C ALA A 177 1.39 15.04 -2.61
N TYR A 178 2.30 16.04 -2.69
CA TYR A 178 2.64 16.87 -1.54
C TYR A 178 1.44 17.70 -1.02
N GLU A 179 0.63 18.27 -1.90
CA GLU A 179 -0.56 19.04 -1.56
C GLU A 179 -1.60 18.13 -0.85
N LEU A 180 -1.84 16.94 -1.38
CA LEU A 180 -2.73 15.95 -0.77
C LEU A 180 -2.25 15.56 0.65
N GLN A 181 -0.96 15.34 0.84
CA GLN A 181 -0.39 15.08 2.16
C GLN A 181 -0.58 16.26 3.14
N GLN A 182 -0.56 17.51 2.65
CA GLN A 182 -0.88 18.67 3.47
C GLN A 182 -2.37 18.70 3.88
N GLU A 183 -3.27 18.35 2.96
CA GLU A 183 -4.71 18.27 3.22
C GLU A 183 -5.03 17.13 4.21
N MET A 184 -4.49 15.94 3.99
CA MET A 184 -4.63 14.79 4.89
C MET A 184 -4.15 15.10 6.31
N ARG A 185 -3.02 15.80 6.45
CA ARG A 185 -2.51 16.24 7.75
C ARG A 185 -3.48 17.15 8.50
N LYS A 186 -4.18 18.04 7.78
CA LYS A 186 -5.21 18.92 8.38
C LYS A 186 -6.44 18.14 8.84
N LEU A 187 -6.79 17.06 8.10
CA LEU A 187 -7.98 16.27 8.37
C LEU A 187 -7.79 15.25 9.51
N SER A 188 -6.66 14.58 9.54
CA SER A 188 -6.39 13.45 10.44
C SER A 188 -5.46 13.79 11.60
N ASN A 189 -4.86 14.98 11.61
CA ASN A 189 -3.83 15.41 12.58
C ASN A 189 -2.65 14.41 12.70
N THR A 190 -2.39 13.62 11.64
CA THR A 190 -1.28 12.66 11.60
C THR A 190 0.04 13.34 11.30
N ASN A 191 1.13 12.79 11.87
CA ASN A 191 2.48 13.29 11.57
C ASN A 191 3.02 12.60 10.31
N ASN A 192 2.82 13.22 9.15
CA ASN A 192 3.31 12.78 7.85
C ASN A 192 4.49 13.61 7.31
N GLN A 193 5.20 14.31 8.22
CA GLN A 193 6.31 15.20 7.83
C GLN A 193 7.43 14.47 7.10
N HIS A 194 7.73 13.23 7.46
CA HIS A 194 8.72 12.40 6.78
C HIS A 194 8.32 12.11 5.32
N ILE A 195 7.04 11.75 5.06
CA ILE A 195 6.53 11.54 3.70
C ILE A 195 6.67 12.83 2.88
N MET A 196 6.23 13.95 3.46
CA MET A 196 6.31 15.27 2.82
C MET A 196 7.76 15.67 2.51
N ALA A 197 8.74 15.27 3.34
CA ALA A 197 10.16 15.50 3.09
C ALA A 197 10.65 14.70 1.88
N HIS A 198 10.24 13.44 1.74
CA HIS A 198 10.56 12.63 0.57
C HIS A 198 9.95 13.20 -0.71
N LEU A 199 8.67 13.58 -0.69
CA LEU A 199 7.99 14.18 -1.85
C LEU A 199 8.67 15.47 -2.31
N ARG A 200 9.11 16.33 -1.37
CA ARG A 200 9.93 17.52 -1.70
C ARG A 200 11.28 17.15 -2.27
N THR A 201 11.88 16.05 -1.83
CA THR A 201 13.15 15.57 -2.37
C THR A 201 12.97 15.07 -3.81
N GLU A 202 11.89 14.36 -4.12
CA GLU A 202 11.57 13.94 -5.50
C GLU A 202 11.33 15.16 -6.41
N GLN A 203 10.62 16.19 -5.94
CA GLN A 203 10.48 17.45 -6.69
C GLN A 203 11.84 18.09 -6.98
N ALA A 204 12.75 18.09 -6.02
CA ALA A 204 14.10 18.63 -6.21
C ALA A 204 14.89 17.86 -7.28
N LYS A 205 14.74 16.55 -7.36
CA LYS A 205 15.39 15.73 -8.41
C LYS A 205 14.92 16.15 -9.80
N ILE A 206 13.63 16.34 -9.99
CA ILE A 206 13.08 16.85 -11.26
C ILE A 206 13.66 18.21 -11.61
N GLU A 207 13.76 19.12 -10.63
CA GLU A 207 14.34 20.44 -10.87
C GLU A 207 15.84 20.38 -11.18
N ILE A 208 16.58 19.42 -10.60
CA ILE A 208 17.98 19.15 -10.97
C ILE A 208 18.07 18.69 -12.43
N GLU A 209 17.22 17.76 -12.85
CA GLU A 209 17.18 17.26 -14.23
C GLU A 209 16.86 18.37 -15.25
N LYS A 210 16.02 19.34 -14.86
CA LYS A 210 15.73 20.55 -15.66
C LYS A 210 16.83 21.61 -15.62
N GLY A 211 17.86 21.46 -14.79
CA GLY A 211 18.91 22.44 -14.59
C GLY A 211 18.54 23.59 -13.63
N ASN A 212 17.39 23.57 -12.99
CA ASN A 212 16.88 24.59 -12.08
C ASN A 212 17.46 24.43 -10.65
N LEU A 213 18.79 24.55 -10.52
CA LEU A 213 19.50 24.22 -9.29
C LEU A 213 19.10 25.05 -8.06
N ASP A 214 18.63 26.28 -8.22
CA ASP A 214 18.18 27.12 -7.11
C ASP A 214 16.81 26.69 -6.59
N SER A 215 15.88 26.34 -7.48
CA SER A 215 14.60 25.73 -7.13
C SER A 215 14.80 24.40 -6.41
N ALA A 216 15.63 23.53 -6.94
CA ALA A 216 15.99 22.27 -6.30
C ALA A 216 16.53 22.47 -4.88
N GLN A 217 17.42 23.47 -4.69
CA GLN A 217 17.95 23.80 -3.37
C GLN A 217 16.85 24.25 -2.39
N ALA A 218 15.87 25.03 -2.86
CA ALA A 218 14.75 25.44 -2.04
C ALA A 218 13.89 24.25 -1.59
N HIS A 219 13.58 23.31 -2.51
CA HIS A 219 12.87 22.09 -2.20
C HIS A 219 13.62 21.23 -1.18
N LEU A 220 14.92 20.98 -1.34
CA LEU A 220 15.74 20.18 -0.42
C LEU A 220 15.85 20.80 0.96
N LYS A 221 16.02 22.12 1.05
CA LYS A 221 16.02 22.83 2.34
C LYS A 221 14.65 22.73 3.02
N LYS A 222 13.56 22.81 2.26
CA LYS A 222 12.21 22.62 2.78
C LYS A 222 12.01 21.20 3.27
N ALA A 223 12.48 20.19 2.53
CA ALA A 223 12.47 18.78 2.98
C ALA A 223 13.15 18.61 4.34
N LEU A 224 14.37 19.13 4.50
CA LEU A 224 15.11 19.06 5.76
C LEU A 224 14.50 19.91 6.89
N SER A 225 13.68 20.92 6.57
CA SER A 225 12.92 21.67 7.58
C SER A 225 11.68 20.91 8.05
N LEU A 226 11.14 20.00 7.24
CA LEU A 226 10.04 19.10 7.57
C LEU A 226 10.55 17.92 8.39
N ASP A 227 11.62 17.29 7.92
CA ASP A 227 12.30 16.20 8.62
C ASP A 227 13.84 16.37 8.52
N SER A 228 14.45 16.79 9.62
CA SER A 228 15.90 16.98 9.71
C SER A 228 16.72 15.67 9.67
N HIS A 229 16.05 14.52 9.73
CA HIS A 229 16.65 13.19 9.67
C HIS A 229 16.45 12.54 8.29
N CYS A 230 15.80 13.21 7.36
CA CYS A 230 15.61 12.68 6.01
C CYS A 230 16.96 12.48 5.31
N VAL A 231 17.39 11.22 5.27
CA VAL A 231 18.66 10.80 4.65
C VAL A 231 18.63 11.10 3.16
N HIS A 232 17.52 10.81 2.49
CA HIS A 232 17.32 11.06 1.07
C HIS A 232 17.58 12.54 0.73
N ALA A 233 16.96 13.47 1.46
CA ALA A 233 17.14 14.90 1.25
C ALA A 233 18.59 15.36 1.52
N SER A 234 19.23 14.82 2.57
CA SER A 234 20.62 15.13 2.91
C SER A 234 21.60 14.69 1.83
N LEU A 235 21.41 13.48 1.29
CA LEU A 235 22.23 12.97 0.19
C LEU A 235 22.06 13.83 -1.06
N GLN A 236 20.83 14.14 -1.45
CA GLN A 236 20.53 14.96 -2.63
C GLN A 236 21.02 16.42 -2.48
N LEU A 237 20.95 16.99 -1.27
CA LEU A 237 21.47 18.35 -1.04
C LEU A 237 22.99 18.40 -1.14
N GLY A 238 23.69 17.37 -0.67
CA GLY A 238 25.12 17.24 -0.87
C GLY A 238 25.49 17.15 -2.35
N GLU A 239 24.79 16.29 -3.12
CA GLU A 239 24.94 16.19 -4.58
C GLU A 239 24.71 17.54 -5.27
N LEU A 240 23.65 18.24 -4.93
CA LEU A 240 23.33 19.55 -5.49
C LEU A 240 24.44 20.58 -5.22
N TYR A 241 24.99 20.61 -4.00
CA TYR A 241 26.11 21.51 -3.72
C TYR A 241 27.38 21.11 -4.47
N TRP A 242 27.58 19.80 -4.69
CA TRP A 242 28.68 19.32 -5.53
C TRP A 242 28.53 19.81 -6.98
N LEU A 243 27.34 19.66 -7.58
CA LEU A 243 27.01 20.18 -8.92
C LEU A 243 27.17 21.70 -9.04
N LYS A 244 26.86 22.42 -7.98
CA LYS A 244 27.06 23.90 -7.91
C LYS A 244 28.51 24.32 -7.65
N ASN A 245 29.46 23.40 -7.70
CA ASN A 245 30.88 23.61 -7.38
C ASN A 245 31.12 24.17 -5.95
N LYS A 246 30.20 23.87 -5.01
CA LYS A 246 30.30 24.24 -3.57
C LYS A 246 30.71 23.03 -2.73
N LYS A 247 31.81 22.37 -3.13
CA LYS A 247 32.24 21.07 -2.59
C LYS A 247 32.41 21.05 -1.07
N LYS A 248 32.97 22.12 -0.49
CA LYS A 248 33.06 22.26 0.98
C LYS A 248 31.71 22.09 1.66
N LYS A 249 30.64 22.72 1.13
CA LYS A 249 29.30 22.60 1.69
C LYS A 249 28.72 21.21 1.50
N ALA A 250 28.99 20.56 0.37
CA ALA A 250 28.59 19.17 0.14
C ALA A 250 29.16 18.23 1.18
N LEU A 251 30.49 18.30 1.41
CA LEU A 251 31.19 17.49 2.39
C LEU A 251 30.69 17.77 3.83
N GLU A 252 30.44 19.03 4.20
CA GLU A 252 29.87 19.38 5.50
C GLU A 252 28.50 18.74 5.75
N ILE A 253 27.63 18.69 4.72
CA ILE A 253 26.32 18.05 4.82
C ILE A 253 26.47 16.53 4.98
N TRP A 254 27.29 15.91 4.15
CA TRP A 254 27.53 14.47 4.22
C TRP A 254 28.22 14.05 5.53
N LYS A 255 29.15 14.85 6.03
CA LYS A 255 29.76 14.65 7.35
C LYS A 255 28.70 14.65 8.46
N LYS A 256 27.81 15.64 8.47
CA LYS A 256 26.70 15.70 9.43
C LYS A 256 25.75 14.50 9.32
N LEU A 257 25.50 14.03 8.11
CA LEU A 257 24.67 12.85 7.86
C LEU A 257 25.31 11.59 8.48
N VAL A 258 26.60 11.33 8.21
CA VAL A 258 27.30 10.16 8.72
C VAL A 258 27.45 10.22 10.24
N HIS A 259 27.81 11.38 10.79
CA HIS A 259 27.91 11.57 12.24
C HIS A 259 26.59 11.30 12.98
N LYS A 260 25.46 11.68 12.40
CA LYS A 260 24.14 11.38 12.97
C LYS A 260 23.77 9.90 12.87
N ASN A 261 24.20 9.21 11.83
CA ASN A 261 23.84 7.81 11.60
C ASN A 261 24.82 7.14 10.63
N THR A 262 25.81 6.47 11.20
CA THR A 262 26.92 5.82 10.49
C THR A 262 26.49 4.71 9.52
N LYS A 263 25.32 4.08 9.74
CA LYS A 263 24.78 3.03 8.83
C LYS A 263 24.57 3.50 7.40
N TRP A 264 24.53 4.83 7.16
CA TRP A 264 24.35 5.41 5.82
C TRP A 264 25.66 5.91 5.19
N ALA A 265 26.78 5.72 5.90
CA ALA A 265 28.09 6.17 5.43
C ALA A 265 28.45 5.60 4.05
N HIS A 266 28.14 4.32 3.81
CA HIS A 266 28.38 3.67 2.51
C HIS A 266 27.70 4.42 1.33
N LEU A 267 26.50 5.00 1.52
CA LEU A 267 25.83 5.76 0.47
C LEU A 267 26.55 7.06 0.11
N VAL A 268 27.19 7.70 1.10
CA VAL A 268 28.03 8.89 0.87
C VAL A 268 29.31 8.50 0.18
N LEU A 269 29.97 7.44 0.67
CA LEU A 269 31.26 6.99 0.14
C LEU A 269 31.15 6.51 -1.32
N VAL A 270 30.09 5.77 -1.67
CA VAL A 270 29.83 5.38 -3.08
C VAL A 270 29.69 6.60 -3.98
N ARG A 271 29.01 7.66 -3.53
CA ARG A 271 28.91 8.91 -4.32
C ARG A 271 30.25 9.59 -4.52
N LEU A 272 31.14 9.51 -3.54
CA LEU A 272 32.49 10.07 -3.65
C LEU A 272 33.41 9.27 -4.57
N GLN A 273 33.18 7.97 -4.74
CA GLN A 273 33.90 7.13 -5.69
C GLN A 273 33.64 7.56 -7.14
N GLU A 274 32.45 8.05 -7.43
CA GLU A 274 32.03 8.49 -8.77
C GLU A 274 32.54 9.92 -9.13
N LYS A 275 33.27 10.57 -8.20
CA LYS A 275 33.63 11.99 -8.34
C LYS A 275 35.14 12.18 -8.43
N ASP A 276 35.58 12.66 -9.61
CA ASP A 276 36.94 13.13 -9.81
C ASP A 276 37.10 14.56 -9.26
N GLY A 277 38.24 14.86 -8.66
CA GLY A 277 38.53 16.15 -8.07
C GLY A 277 39.81 16.80 -8.63
N ALA A 278 39.82 18.15 -8.77
CA ALA A 278 41.04 18.89 -8.94
C ALA A 278 41.92 18.83 -7.68
N ALA A 279 43.25 19.06 -7.80
CA ALA A 279 44.22 18.86 -6.70
C ALA A 279 43.84 19.56 -5.37
N ASP A 280 43.29 20.78 -5.42
CA ASP A 280 42.85 21.53 -4.22
C ASP A 280 41.60 20.89 -3.54
N GLU A 281 40.87 20.07 -4.27
CA GLU A 281 39.69 19.39 -3.78
C GLU A 281 40.05 18.04 -3.17
N GLU A 282 41.08 17.41 -3.68
CA GLU A 282 41.63 16.14 -3.20
C GLU A 282 41.96 16.22 -1.70
N THR A 283 42.63 17.29 -1.26
CA THR A 283 42.95 17.50 0.16
C THR A 283 41.70 17.55 1.02
N ARG A 284 40.67 18.29 0.58
CA ARG A 284 39.39 18.38 1.35
C ARG A 284 38.62 17.05 1.41
N VAL A 285 38.67 16.28 0.32
CA VAL A 285 38.05 14.96 0.30
C VAL A 285 38.83 14.01 1.19
N LEU A 286 40.17 14.06 1.19
CA LEU A 286 41.00 13.26 2.09
C LEU A 286 40.74 13.60 3.56
N ASP A 287 40.71 14.88 3.95
CA ASP A 287 40.34 15.35 5.29
C ASP A 287 38.96 14.82 5.70
N PHE A 288 38.01 14.82 4.76
CA PHE A 288 36.68 14.26 5.00
C PHE A 288 36.74 12.75 5.22
N LEU A 289 37.48 12.00 4.39
CA LEU A 289 37.60 10.54 4.50
C LEU A 289 38.31 10.14 5.80
N GLU A 290 39.36 10.87 6.19
CA GLU A 290 40.07 10.65 7.47
C GLU A 290 39.12 10.86 8.66
N HIS A 291 38.31 11.91 8.61
CA HIS A 291 37.32 12.14 9.66
C HIS A 291 36.23 11.07 9.70
N ILE A 292 35.75 10.59 8.54
CA ILE A 292 34.81 9.49 8.48
C ILE A 292 35.42 8.17 8.99
N ALA A 293 36.73 7.97 8.79
CA ALA A 293 37.45 6.79 9.29
C ALA A 293 37.47 6.69 10.84
N GLU A 294 37.28 7.81 11.52
CA GLU A 294 37.17 7.88 13.00
C GLU A 294 35.79 7.45 13.52
N GLU A 295 34.76 7.43 12.65
CA GLU A 295 33.40 7.03 13.00
C GLU A 295 33.30 5.51 13.12
N ASN A 296 32.31 5.04 13.91
CA ASN A 296 32.04 3.61 14.05
C ASN A 296 31.25 3.09 12.83
N LEU A 297 31.99 2.77 11.78
CA LEU A 297 31.44 2.30 10.49
C LEU A 297 31.20 0.79 10.52
N ASP A 298 30.19 0.34 9.77
CA ASP A 298 29.98 -1.09 9.47
C ASP A 298 30.96 -1.60 8.40
N ALA A 299 30.99 -2.91 8.19
CA ALA A 299 31.91 -3.55 7.26
C ALA A 299 31.76 -3.04 5.81
N VAL A 300 30.54 -2.78 5.35
CA VAL A 300 30.26 -2.25 4.00
C VAL A 300 30.76 -0.82 3.84
N ALA A 301 30.59 -0.01 4.87
CA ALA A 301 31.11 1.36 4.86
C ALA A 301 32.64 1.37 4.92
N GLN A 302 33.28 0.49 5.74
CA GLN A 302 34.74 0.32 5.77
C GLN A 302 35.31 -0.10 4.40
N MET A 303 34.67 -1.06 3.72
CA MET A 303 35.03 -1.45 2.35
C MET A 303 34.90 -0.27 1.36
N SER A 304 33.77 0.48 1.46
CA SER A 304 33.55 1.65 0.58
C SER A 304 34.59 2.75 0.83
N LEU A 305 34.99 2.94 2.10
CA LEU A 305 36.04 3.87 2.51
C LEU A 305 37.41 3.42 1.94
N ALA A 306 37.70 2.12 2.01
CA ALA A 306 38.92 1.54 1.42
C ALA A 306 39.01 1.88 -0.07
N ARG A 307 37.94 1.70 -0.84
CA ARG A 307 37.88 2.07 -2.27
C ARG A 307 38.16 3.55 -2.51
N CYS A 308 37.58 4.42 -1.67
CA CYS A 308 37.82 5.86 -1.75
C CYS A 308 39.29 6.23 -1.52
N PHE A 309 39.97 5.59 -0.56
CA PHE A 309 41.40 5.80 -0.32
C PHE A 309 42.27 5.24 -1.47
N MET A 310 41.95 4.03 -1.98
CA MET A 310 42.69 3.44 -3.10
C MET A 310 42.66 4.30 -4.36
N GLN A 311 41.47 4.81 -4.72
CA GLN A 311 41.31 5.74 -5.86
C GLN A 311 42.16 7.02 -5.73
N ARG A 312 42.57 7.38 -4.49
CA ARG A 312 43.37 8.56 -4.18
C ARG A 312 44.82 8.26 -3.84
N ASN A 313 45.29 7.08 -4.26
CA ASN A 313 46.66 6.62 -4.01
C ASN A 313 47.04 6.57 -2.51
N ARG A 314 46.06 6.41 -1.62
CA ARG A 314 46.26 6.26 -0.18
C ARG A 314 46.15 4.77 0.22
N LYS A 315 47.06 3.98 -0.34
CA LYS A 315 47.03 2.52 -0.25
C LYS A 315 47.07 1.99 1.18
N GLU A 316 47.91 2.55 2.06
CA GLU A 316 48.02 2.08 3.45
C GLU A 316 46.70 2.28 4.21
N GLN A 317 46.06 3.45 4.07
CA GLN A 317 44.78 3.77 4.69
C GLN A 317 43.65 2.89 4.08
N GLY A 318 43.69 2.64 2.79
CA GLY A 318 42.78 1.74 2.09
C GLY A 318 42.88 0.30 2.62
N LEU A 319 44.07 -0.24 2.71
CA LEU A 319 44.30 -1.58 3.25
C LEU A 319 43.91 -1.70 4.74
N ALA A 320 44.15 -0.67 5.55
CA ALA A 320 43.72 -0.66 6.95
C ALA A 320 42.20 -0.71 7.08
N SER A 321 41.48 0.08 6.28
CA SER A 321 40.01 0.06 6.23
C SER A 321 39.46 -1.28 5.72
N LEU A 322 40.11 -1.87 4.70
CA LEU A 322 39.71 -3.15 4.13
C LEU A 322 39.88 -4.32 5.12
N LYS A 323 41.00 -4.31 5.86
CA LYS A 323 41.23 -5.28 6.95
C LYS A 323 40.15 -5.18 8.03
N ARG A 324 39.82 -3.97 8.48
CA ARG A 324 38.72 -3.75 9.45
C ARG A 324 37.39 -4.27 8.91
N SER A 325 37.12 -4.06 7.62
CA SER A 325 35.91 -4.59 6.98
C SER A 325 35.83 -6.11 7.07
N LEU A 326 36.94 -6.81 6.77
CA LEU A 326 37.04 -8.27 6.82
C LEU A 326 37.12 -8.84 8.23
N GLU A 327 37.63 -8.08 9.22
CA GLU A 327 37.55 -8.43 10.64
C GLU A 327 36.10 -8.42 11.14
N MET A 328 35.29 -7.46 10.68
CA MET A 328 33.85 -7.35 11.02
C MET A 328 33.01 -8.41 10.28
N GLU A 329 33.27 -8.60 8.99
CA GLU A 329 32.54 -9.53 8.13
C GLU A 329 33.52 -10.33 7.24
N PRO A 330 34.05 -11.45 7.73
CA PRO A 330 35.03 -12.26 7.00
C PRO A 330 34.50 -12.84 5.68
N ASP A 331 33.17 -12.98 5.55
CA ASP A 331 32.48 -13.49 4.37
C ASP A 331 31.99 -12.39 3.41
N LEU A 332 32.43 -11.12 3.59
CA LEU A 332 32.11 -10.04 2.67
C LEU A 332 32.87 -10.20 1.35
N GLY A 333 32.22 -10.86 0.37
CA GLY A 333 32.85 -11.24 -0.89
C GLY A 333 33.44 -10.07 -1.67
N GLU A 334 32.78 -8.91 -1.68
CA GLU A 334 33.28 -7.71 -2.36
C GLU A 334 34.57 -7.16 -1.71
N ALA A 335 34.72 -7.29 -0.39
CA ALA A 335 35.93 -6.87 0.28
C ALA A 335 37.10 -7.84 0.00
N ARG A 336 36.84 -9.16 -0.02
CA ARG A 336 37.84 -10.15 -0.41
C ARG A 336 38.27 -10.00 -1.86
N GLN A 337 37.33 -9.76 -2.76
CA GLN A 337 37.63 -9.48 -4.16
C GLN A 337 38.58 -8.28 -4.27
N LEU A 338 38.24 -7.16 -3.61
CA LEU A 338 39.07 -5.95 -3.63
C LEU A 338 40.47 -6.22 -3.05
N LEU A 339 40.59 -7.00 -1.97
CA LEU A 339 41.87 -7.37 -1.40
C LEU A 339 42.68 -8.22 -2.37
N GLY A 340 42.04 -9.20 -3.04
CA GLY A 340 42.71 -10.04 -4.06
C GLY A 340 43.20 -9.20 -5.24
N GLU A 341 42.43 -8.23 -5.73
CA GLU A 341 42.85 -7.30 -6.79
C GLU A 341 44.10 -6.47 -6.37
N ILE A 342 44.12 -5.97 -5.16
CA ILE A 342 45.26 -5.20 -4.62
C ILE A 342 46.51 -6.06 -4.51
N LEU A 343 46.36 -7.29 -4.01
CA LEU A 343 47.49 -8.25 -3.89
C LEU A 343 48.07 -8.61 -5.24
N LEU A 344 47.22 -8.77 -6.28
CA LEU A 344 47.71 -8.98 -7.66
C LEU A 344 48.50 -7.79 -8.20
N GLU A 345 48.03 -6.57 -7.96
CA GLU A 345 48.75 -5.34 -8.35
C GLU A 345 50.11 -5.23 -7.66
N ASP A 346 50.23 -5.74 -6.43
CA ASP A 346 51.48 -5.81 -5.67
C ASP A 346 52.41 -6.98 -6.06
N GLY A 347 51.95 -7.88 -6.94
CA GLY A 347 52.70 -9.05 -7.35
C GLY A 347 52.62 -10.23 -6.35
N ASP A 348 51.77 -10.13 -5.33
CA ASP A 348 51.51 -11.25 -4.40
C ASP A 348 50.39 -12.17 -4.94
N GLU A 349 50.75 -12.96 -5.95
CA GLU A 349 49.84 -13.93 -6.59
C GLU A 349 49.35 -14.99 -5.57
N ALA A 350 50.22 -15.42 -4.64
CA ALA A 350 49.86 -16.43 -3.67
C ALA A 350 48.80 -15.93 -2.67
N GLY A 351 48.97 -14.70 -2.19
CA GLY A 351 47.98 -14.03 -1.34
C GLY A 351 46.66 -13.82 -2.05
N ALA A 352 46.69 -13.36 -3.28
CA ALA A 352 45.47 -13.15 -4.09
C ALA A 352 44.71 -14.48 -4.31
N VAL A 353 45.40 -15.55 -4.67
CA VAL A 353 44.78 -16.89 -4.82
C VAL A 353 44.14 -17.35 -3.51
N SER A 354 44.77 -17.07 -2.36
CA SER A 354 44.19 -17.40 -1.05
C SER A 354 42.87 -16.66 -0.84
N GLU A 355 42.80 -15.33 -1.09
CA GLU A 355 41.59 -14.53 -0.92
C GLU A 355 40.47 -14.99 -1.89
N TYR A 356 40.79 -15.31 -3.13
CA TYR A 356 39.82 -15.84 -4.08
C TYR A 356 39.32 -17.25 -3.73
N ARG A 357 40.13 -18.11 -3.13
CA ARG A 357 39.66 -19.40 -2.60
C ARG A 357 38.68 -19.24 -1.46
N GLU A 358 38.99 -18.33 -0.52
CA GLU A 358 38.05 -17.97 0.55
C GLU A 358 36.74 -17.39 0.00
N LEU A 359 36.81 -16.48 -0.98
CA LEU A 359 35.65 -15.97 -1.67
C LEU A 359 34.78 -17.10 -2.25
N LEU A 360 35.40 -18.04 -2.96
CA LEU A 360 34.72 -19.19 -3.59
C LEU A 360 34.11 -20.15 -2.55
N SER A 361 34.76 -20.34 -1.40
CA SER A 361 34.28 -21.21 -0.32
C SER A 361 32.98 -20.67 0.33
N HIS A 362 32.77 -19.37 0.25
CA HIS A 362 31.60 -18.66 0.80
C HIS A 362 30.54 -18.30 -0.25
N LEU A 363 30.66 -18.79 -1.49
CA LEU A 363 29.65 -18.60 -2.54
C LEU A 363 28.33 -19.30 -2.17
N GLY A 364 27.53 -18.62 -1.36
CA GLY A 364 26.13 -18.91 -1.14
C GLY A 364 25.23 -18.03 -2.04
N PRO A 365 23.90 -18.23 -2.01
CA PRO A 365 22.98 -17.33 -2.72
C PRO A 365 23.24 -15.89 -2.26
N ALA A 366 23.41 -14.99 -3.24
CA ALA A 366 23.71 -13.57 -2.96
C ALA A 366 22.68 -12.99 -1.98
N ARG A 367 23.13 -12.57 -0.81
CA ARG A 367 22.27 -11.98 0.21
C ARG A 367 22.00 -10.54 -0.15
N LYS A 368 20.72 -10.17 -0.19
CA LYS A 368 20.27 -8.81 -0.44
C LYS A 368 20.77 -7.85 0.65
N ARG A 369 21.21 -6.64 0.24
CA ARG A 369 21.82 -5.65 1.15
C ARG A 369 20.82 -4.96 2.08
N TYR A 370 19.60 -4.81 1.63
CA TYR A 370 18.55 -4.05 2.34
C TYR A 370 17.33 -4.93 2.59
N ARG A 371 16.64 -4.67 3.69
CA ARG A 371 15.39 -5.35 4.04
C ARG A 371 14.38 -4.34 4.56
N CYS A 372 13.15 -4.47 4.09
CA CYS A 372 12.02 -3.73 4.66
C CYS A 372 11.72 -4.25 6.07
N GLN A 373 11.68 -3.35 7.04
CA GLN A 373 11.41 -3.70 8.44
C GLN A 373 9.95 -4.08 8.68
N GLN A 374 9.05 -3.68 7.78
CA GLN A 374 7.62 -3.91 7.91
C GLN A 374 7.16 -5.19 7.19
N CYS A 375 7.41 -5.34 5.88
CA CYS A 375 6.94 -6.48 5.09
C CYS A 375 8.02 -7.54 4.80
N GLY A 376 9.27 -7.30 5.20
CA GLY A 376 10.36 -8.24 5.00
C GLY A 376 10.95 -8.30 3.59
N LEU A 377 10.47 -7.48 2.62
CA LEU A 377 11.01 -7.43 1.26
C LEU A 377 12.53 -7.16 1.29
N GLU A 378 13.30 -7.97 0.58
CA GLU A 378 14.74 -7.83 0.48
C GLU A 378 15.15 -7.27 -0.89
N THR A 379 16.07 -6.30 -0.93
CA THR A 379 16.53 -5.62 -2.14
C THR A 379 18.04 -5.38 -2.13
N ASP A 380 18.65 -5.24 -3.31
CA ASP A 380 20.08 -4.89 -3.44
C ASP A 380 20.31 -3.38 -3.42
N LYS A 381 19.28 -2.59 -3.75
CA LYS A 381 19.33 -1.13 -3.80
C LYS A 381 18.46 -0.54 -2.71
N ILE A 382 18.88 0.61 -2.18
CA ILE A 382 18.02 1.37 -1.27
C ILE A 382 16.77 1.86 -2.01
N LEU A 383 15.63 1.62 -1.38
CA LEU A 383 14.34 2.11 -1.83
C LEU A 383 13.76 2.96 -0.69
N TRP A 384 13.50 4.21 -0.96
CA TRP A 384 12.95 5.11 0.06
C TRP A 384 11.48 4.82 0.35
N LYS A 385 10.73 4.39 -0.67
CA LYS A 385 9.39 3.80 -0.54
C LYS A 385 9.46 2.31 -0.86
N CYS A 386 8.92 1.47 0.01
CA CYS A 386 8.91 0.02 -0.20
C CYS A 386 7.84 -0.38 -1.24
N PRO A 387 8.16 -1.11 -2.31
CA PRO A 387 7.15 -1.54 -3.28
C PRO A 387 6.22 -2.66 -2.77
N GLY A 388 6.54 -3.30 -1.64
CA GLY A 388 5.73 -4.38 -1.08
C GLY A 388 4.65 -3.89 -0.11
N CYS A 389 4.99 -2.97 0.81
CA CYS A 389 4.05 -2.40 1.78
C CYS A 389 3.71 -0.93 1.51
N HIS A 390 4.33 -0.31 0.51
CA HIS A 390 4.15 1.07 0.08
C HIS A 390 4.49 2.14 1.12
N ASP A 391 5.15 1.78 2.23
CA ASP A 391 5.59 2.72 3.25
C ASP A 391 6.97 3.29 2.98
N TRP A 392 7.18 4.54 3.41
CA TRP A 392 8.43 5.26 3.30
C TRP A 392 9.38 4.92 4.47
N ASP A 393 10.70 5.04 4.22
CA ASP A 393 11.78 4.83 5.20
C ASP A 393 11.85 3.44 5.87
N THR A 394 11.05 2.49 5.41
CA THR A 394 10.99 1.14 5.97
C THR A 394 12.10 0.22 5.50
N VAL A 395 12.74 0.53 4.36
CA VAL A 395 13.84 -0.26 3.80
C VAL A 395 15.16 0.20 4.41
N GLN A 396 15.79 -0.67 5.19
CA GLN A 396 16.98 -0.37 5.96
C GLN A 396 18.12 -1.30 5.56
N PRO A 397 19.38 -0.89 5.74
CA PRO A 397 20.52 -1.81 5.64
C PRO A 397 20.30 -3.00 6.58
N ARG A 398 20.56 -4.20 6.05
CA ARG A 398 20.38 -5.43 6.81
C ARG A 398 21.45 -5.51 7.92
N LYS A 399 21.03 -5.63 9.17
CA LYS A 399 21.94 -6.06 10.21
C LYS A 399 22.25 -7.54 9.96
N ARG A 400 23.48 -7.86 9.74
CA ARG A 400 23.92 -9.27 9.78
C ARG A 400 23.98 -9.66 11.25
N ASN A 401 23.08 -10.55 11.66
CA ASN A 401 23.26 -11.25 12.92
C ASN A 401 24.45 -12.19 12.72
N GLY A 402 25.44 -12.05 13.56
CA GLY A 402 26.58 -12.93 13.63
C GLY A 402 26.18 -14.37 13.92
#